data_91ae2e71ae5bd1baadabe0d1251f762e
#
_entry.id   91ae2e71ae5bd1baadabe0d1251f762e
#
_cell.length_a   1.000
_cell.length_b   1.000
_cell.length_c   1.000
_cell.angle_alpha   90.00
_cell.angle_beta   90.00
_cell.angle_gamma   90.00
#
_symmetry.space_group_name_H-M   'P 1'
#
loop_
_entity.id
_entity.type
_entity.pdbx_description
1 polymer ?
#
loop_
_entity_poly.entity_id
_entity_poly.type
_entity_poly.pdbx_seq_one_letter_code
_entity_poly.pdbx_strand_id
1 'polypeptide(L)'
;MQNFSPLSILVHDQARVYGNRTALRYRDYSVGIWKDISWNEFSSRVRELSNAMLSIGVEEQENMAVFSQNMPEVLMVDFAAYAIRAVTIPMYATSSEMQVKYIVSDASIRYIFVGEQEQYDIAFRVLKLGSSLEKLIIFDRNVQRNPEDNISIYLDDFRKGHDNRY
;
A
#
# COMPACT_ATOMS: atom_id res chain seq x y z
N MET A 1 10.20 29.93 -14.56
CA MET A 1 9.04 29.06 -14.24
C MET A 1 9.55 27.91 -13.38
N GLN A 2 9.05 27.76 -12.16
CA GLN A 2 9.31 26.56 -11.38
C GLN A 2 8.59 25.41 -12.07
N ASN A 3 9.35 24.42 -12.58
CA ASN A 3 8.75 23.19 -13.10
C ASN A 3 8.30 22.36 -11.88
N PHE A 4 7.00 22.31 -11.64
CA PHE A 4 6.43 21.43 -10.64
C PHE A 4 6.34 20.02 -11.22
N SER A 5 6.97 19.06 -10.55
CA SER A 5 6.80 17.64 -10.89
C SER A 5 5.39 17.19 -10.49
N PRO A 6 4.63 16.53 -11.36
CA PRO A 6 3.38 15.89 -10.95
C PRO A 6 3.63 14.81 -9.88
N LEU A 7 2.64 14.54 -9.03
CA LEU A 7 2.76 13.56 -7.94
C LEU A 7 3.19 12.17 -8.44
N SER A 8 2.77 11.80 -9.65
CA SER A 8 3.11 10.51 -10.28
C SER A 8 4.60 10.28 -10.49
N ILE A 9 5.42 11.32 -10.61
CA ILE A 9 6.88 11.21 -10.81
C ILE A 9 7.68 11.88 -9.72
N LEU A 10 7.03 12.54 -8.75
CA LEU A 10 7.69 13.35 -7.72
C LEU A 10 8.78 12.59 -6.98
N VAL A 11 8.50 11.37 -6.51
CA VAL A 11 9.46 10.56 -5.74
C VAL A 11 10.70 10.22 -6.58
N HIS A 12 10.52 9.92 -7.86
CA HIS A 12 11.63 9.62 -8.78
C HIS A 12 12.49 10.85 -9.05
N ASP A 13 11.87 12.02 -9.24
CA ASP A 13 12.60 13.27 -9.43
C ASP A 13 13.36 13.68 -8.16
N GLN A 14 12.76 13.52 -6.99
CA GLN A 14 13.45 13.78 -5.72
C GLN A 14 14.61 12.79 -5.47
N ALA A 15 14.47 11.53 -5.87
CA ALA A 15 15.56 10.56 -5.78
C ALA A 15 16.76 10.94 -6.64
N ARG A 16 16.56 11.52 -7.84
CA ARG A 16 17.64 12.05 -8.68
C ARG A 16 18.40 13.22 -8.03
N VAL A 17 17.70 14.04 -7.24
CA VAL A 17 18.26 15.22 -6.58
C VAL A 17 18.94 14.86 -5.25
N TYR A 18 18.29 14.04 -4.42
CA TYR A 18 18.67 13.80 -3.03
C TYR A 18 19.34 12.43 -2.80
N GLY A 19 19.19 11.48 -3.72
CA GLY A 19 19.89 10.19 -3.71
C GLY A 19 19.72 9.44 -2.38
N ASN A 20 20.83 9.25 -1.68
CA ASN A 20 20.86 8.49 -0.42
C ASN A 20 20.49 9.32 0.83
N ARG A 21 20.09 10.58 0.68
CA ARG A 21 19.56 11.34 1.82
C ARG A 21 18.24 10.73 2.32
N THR A 22 17.98 10.88 3.61
CA THR A 22 16.73 10.41 4.23
C THR A 22 15.51 11.08 3.61
N ALA A 23 14.60 10.28 3.07
CA ALA A 23 13.29 10.70 2.61
C ALA A 23 12.24 10.56 3.71
N LEU A 24 12.22 9.40 4.37
CA LEU A 24 11.29 9.07 5.44
C LEU A 24 12.07 8.58 6.66
N ARG A 25 11.58 8.94 7.85
CA ARG A 25 12.07 8.41 9.13
C ARG A 25 10.89 7.90 9.92
N TYR A 26 10.98 6.68 10.42
CA TYR A 26 9.93 6.05 11.20
C TYR A 26 10.51 5.30 12.39
N ARG A 27 9.70 5.06 13.40
CA ARG A 27 10.08 4.26 14.55
C ARG A 27 9.62 2.82 14.33
N ASP A 28 10.58 1.91 14.34
CA ASP A 28 10.29 0.48 14.38
C ASP A 28 10.02 0.08 15.83
N TYR A 29 8.75 -0.10 16.17
CA TYR A 29 8.34 -0.39 17.54
C TYR A 29 8.69 -1.81 17.98
N SER A 30 8.96 -2.74 17.05
CA SER A 30 9.34 -4.12 17.37
C SER A 30 10.72 -4.20 18.01
N VAL A 31 11.62 -3.30 17.63
CA VAL A 31 13.00 -3.20 18.14
C VAL A 31 13.29 -1.87 18.83
N GLY A 32 12.33 -0.96 18.88
CA GLY A 32 12.42 0.32 19.59
C GLY A 32 13.40 1.34 18.99
N ILE A 33 13.80 1.18 17.74
CA ILE A 33 14.77 2.07 17.07
C ILE A 33 14.13 2.91 15.96
N TRP A 34 14.78 4.04 15.64
CA TRP A 34 14.45 4.83 14.47
C TRP A 34 15.15 4.26 13.24
N LYS A 35 14.41 4.13 12.15
CA LYS A 35 14.89 3.70 10.84
C LYS A 35 14.68 4.79 9.80
N ASP A 36 15.59 4.88 8.86
CA ASP A 36 15.54 5.81 7.75
C ASP A 36 15.33 5.04 6.43
N ILE A 37 14.56 5.65 5.53
CA ILE A 37 14.42 5.22 4.14
C ILE A 37 14.97 6.37 3.29
N SER A 38 15.94 6.09 2.45
CA SER A 38 16.51 7.09 1.53
C SER A 38 15.56 7.37 0.36
N TRP A 39 15.77 8.50 -0.33
CA TRP A 39 15.04 8.82 -1.55
C TRP A 39 15.22 7.75 -2.64
N ASN A 40 16.43 7.21 -2.81
CA ASN A 40 16.68 6.12 -3.75
C ASN A 40 15.86 4.86 -3.39
N GLU A 41 15.88 4.48 -2.14
CA GLU A 41 15.12 3.31 -1.65
C GLU A 41 13.62 3.53 -1.78
N PHE A 42 13.10 4.70 -1.40
CA PHE A 42 11.69 5.04 -1.53
C PHE A 42 11.26 4.98 -2.99
N SER A 43 12.05 5.57 -3.90
CA SER A 43 11.79 5.52 -5.35
C SER A 43 11.77 4.09 -5.90
N SER A 44 12.70 3.23 -5.48
CA SER A 44 12.74 1.82 -5.90
C SER A 44 11.49 1.08 -5.43
N ARG A 45 11.14 1.21 -4.15
CA ARG A 45 9.96 0.55 -3.56
C ARG A 45 8.64 1.00 -4.20
N VAL A 46 8.50 2.30 -4.51
CA VAL A 46 7.34 2.85 -5.22
C VAL A 46 7.22 2.23 -6.60
N ARG A 47 8.31 2.14 -7.37
CA ARG A 47 8.32 1.54 -8.70
C ARG A 47 7.99 0.04 -8.67
N GLU A 48 8.62 -0.73 -7.78
CA GLU A 48 8.34 -2.15 -7.59
C GLU A 48 6.85 -2.37 -7.28
N LEU A 49 6.29 -1.54 -6.41
CA LEU A 49 4.89 -1.63 -6.00
C LEU A 49 3.93 -1.24 -7.13
N SER A 50 4.25 -0.20 -7.92
CA SER A 50 3.48 0.15 -9.12
C SER A 50 3.42 -1.01 -10.11
N ASN A 51 4.56 -1.67 -10.36
CA ASN A 51 4.62 -2.83 -11.25
C ASN A 51 3.82 -4.02 -10.71
N ALA A 52 3.88 -4.26 -9.40
CA ALA A 52 3.09 -5.31 -8.75
C ALA A 52 1.58 -5.04 -8.87
N MET A 53 1.14 -3.80 -8.67
CA MET A 53 -0.27 -3.40 -8.86
C MET A 53 -0.73 -3.63 -10.30
N LEU A 54 0.05 -3.22 -11.29
CA LEU A 54 -0.28 -3.45 -12.71
C LEU A 54 -0.34 -4.96 -13.04
N SER A 55 0.52 -5.77 -12.44
CA SER A 55 0.57 -7.21 -12.71
C SER A 55 -0.65 -7.98 -12.21
N ILE A 56 -1.33 -7.48 -11.17
CA ILE A 56 -2.59 -8.05 -10.68
C ILE A 56 -3.83 -7.46 -11.36
N GLY A 57 -3.63 -6.57 -12.33
CA GLY A 57 -4.71 -5.99 -13.13
C GLY A 57 -5.36 -4.76 -12.52
N VAL A 58 -4.61 -3.96 -11.74
CA VAL A 58 -5.09 -2.62 -11.34
C VAL A 58 -5.16 -1.73 -12.57
N GLU A 59 -6.31 -1.13 -12.77
CA GLU A 59 -6.61 -0.27 -13.92
C GLU A 59 -6.48 1.22 -13.58
N GLU A 60 -6.39 2.05 -14.62
CA GLU A 60 -6.43 3.51 -14.47
C GLU A 60 -7.76 3.94 -13.85
N GLN A 61 -7.71 4.88 -12.89
CA GLN A 61 -8.86 5.38 -12.12
C GLN A 61 -9.54 4.33 -11.23
N GLU A 62 -8.95 3.15 -11.07
CA GLU A 62 -9.46 2.14 -10.15
C GLU A 62 -9.23 2.55 -8.70
N ASN A 63 -10.26 2.34 -7.87
CA ASN A 63 -10.22 2.61 -6.45
C ASN A 63 -9.57 1.45 -5.68
N MET A 64 -8.57 1.77 -4.88
CA MET A 64 -7.95 0.85 -3.92
C MET A 64 -8.05 1.42 -2.51
N ALA A 65 -8.22 0.57 -1.50
CA ALA A 65 -8.26 1.01 -0.11
C ALA A 65 -6.90 0.90 0.58
N VAL A 66 -6.63 1.85 1.49
CA VAL A 66 -5.52 1.79 2.44
C VAL A 66 -6.10 1.90 3.84
N PHE A 67 -6.14 0.79 4.55
CA PHE A 67 -6.68 0.65 5.90
C PHE A 67 -5.55 0.41 6.89
N SER A 68 -4.97 1.49 7.39
CA SER A 68 -3.75 1.43 8.19
C SER A 68 -3.61 2.68 9.06
N GLN A 69 -2.87 2.55 10.17
CA GLN A 69 -2.27 3.67 10.84
C GLN A 69 -1.12 4.26 10.01
N ASN A 70 -0.53 5.37 10.50
CA ASN A 70 0.58 6.03 9.84
C ASN A 70 1.82 5.12 9.80
N MET A 71 2.08 4.55 8.64
CA MET A 71 3.24 3.72 8.34
C MET A 71 3.91 4.22 7.05
N PRO A 72 5.21 4.02 6.85
CA PRO A 72 5.90 4.40 5.60
C PRO A 72 5.27 3.78 4.35
N GLU A 73 4.73 2.57 4.49
CA GLU A 73 4.08 1.79 3.45
C GLU A 73 2.85 2.50 2.87
N VAL A 74 2.14 3.28 3.68
CA VAL A 74 0.99 4.09 3.21
C VAL A 74 1.43 5.04 2.11
N LEU A 75 2.52 5.80 2.35
CA LEU A 75 3.06 6.72 1.33
C LEU A 75 3.58 5.97 0.10
N MET A 76 4.16 4.77 0.28
CA MET A 76 4.61 3.96 -0.85
C MET A 76 3.43 3.54 -1.74
N VAL A 77 2.31 3.13 -1.12
CA VAL A 77 1.09 2.78 -1.85
C VAL A 77 0.51 3.98 -2.58
N ASP A 78 0.42 5.14 -1.91
CA ASP A 78 -0.11 6.36 -2.52
C ASP A 78 0.69 6.76 -3.75
N PHE A 79 2.01 6.88 -3.63
CA PHE A 79 2.85 7.26 -4.78
C PHE A 79 2.90 6.18 -5.86
N ALA A 80 2.80 4.90 -5.51
CA ALA A 80 2.69 3.82 -6.49
C ALA A 80 1.37 3.90 -7.27
N ALA A 81 0.27 4.17 -6.58
CA ALA A 81 -1.04 4.38 -7.20
C ALA A 81 -1.04 5.60 -8.14
N TYR A 82 -0.47 6.73 -7.69
CA TYR A 82 -0.36 7.94 -8.53
C TYR A 82 0.45 7.67 -9.80
N ALA A 83 1.50 6.86 -9.73
CA ALA A 83 2.33 6.52 -10.89
C ALA A 83 1.56 5.77 -11.98
N ILE A 84 0.57 4.96 -11.61
CA ILE A 84 -0.28 4.18 -12.52
C ILE A 84 -1.68 4.80 -12.72
N ARG A 85 -1.90 6.01 -12.20
CA ARG A 85 -3.17 6.74 -12.27
C ARG A 85 -4.36 6.04 -11.60
N ALA A 86 -4.09 5.18 -10.63
CA ALA A 86 -5.10 4.62 -9.74
C ALA A 86 -5.41 5.56 -8.56
N VAL A 87 -6.47 5.29 -7.83
CA VAL A 87 -6.98 6.13 -6.74
C VAL A 87 -6.87 5.38 -5.42
N THR A 88 -6.22 5.99 -4.42
CA THR A 88 -6.20 5.45 -3.04
C THR A 88 -7.30 6.08 -2.19
N ILE A 89 -8.04 5.25 -1.48
CA ILE A 89 -9.06 5.65 -0.51
C ILE A 89 -8.54 5.31 0.89
N PRO A 90 -8.07 6.33 1.65
CA PRO A 90 -7.60 6.10 3.01
C PRO A 90 -8.76 5.83 3.95
N MET A 91 -8.60 4.83 4.81
CA MET A 91 -9.51 4.51 5.90
C MET A 91 -8.83 4.76 7.24
N TYR A 92 -9.57 5.27 8.21
CA TYR A 92 -9.05 5.40 9.57
C TYR A 92 -8.72 4.02 10.13
N ALA A 93 -7.56 3.88 10.78
CA ALA A 93 -7.11 2.63 11.39
C ALA A 93 -8.11 2.04 12.40
N THR A 94 -8.96 2.88 12.98
CA THR A 94 -10.00 2.54 13.96
C THR A 94 -11.38 2.34 13.34
N SER A 95 -11.48 2.27 12.01
CA SER A 95 -12.77 2.06 11.33
C SER A 95 -13.35 0.69 11.71
N SER A 96 -14.65 0.68 12.04
CA SER A 96 -15.38 -0.55 12.34
C SER A 96 -15.56 -1.41 11.07
N GLU A 97 -15.85 -2.69 11.27
CA GLU A 97 -16.17 -3.63 10.18
C GLU A 97 -17.30 -3.12 9.27
N MET A 98 -18.34 -2.51 9.87
CA MET A 98 -19.46 -1.94 9.12
C MET A 98 -19.03 -0.76 8.25
N GLN A 99 -18.15 0.12 8.76
CA GLN A 99 -17.61 1.24 7.98
C GLN A 99 -16.72 0.75 6.83
N VAL A 100 -15.82 -0.20 7.11
CA VAL A 100 -14.97 -0.80 6.07
C VAL A 100 -15.81 -1.47 5.00
N LYS A 101 -16.80 -2.27 5.38
CA LYS A 101 -17.73 -2.94 4.44
C LYS A 101 -18.47 -1.91 3.57
N TYR A 102 -18.96 -0.82 4.18
CA TYR A 102 -19.64 0.24 3.46
C TYR A 102 -18.72 0.87 2.40
N ILE A 103 -17.52 1.30 2.78
CA ILE A 103 -16.57 1.95 1.86
C ILE A 103 -16.16 0.99 0.73
N VAL A 104 -15.88 -0.27 1.07
CA VAL A 104 -15.51 -1.30 0.08
C VAL A 104 -16.62 -1.49 -0.97
N SER A 105 -17.88 -1.54 -0.51
CA SER A 105 -19.02 -1.72 -1.42
C SER A 105 -19.32 -0.46 -2.24
N ASP A 106 -19.32 0.71 -1.60
CA ASP A 106 -19.66 2.00 -2.22
C ASP A 106 -18.66 2.38 -3.32
N ALA A 107 -17.36 2.17 -3.06
CA ALA A 107 -16.30 2.48 -4.00
C ALA A 107 -15.88 1.29 -4.89
N SER A 108 -16.57 0.14 -4.80
CA SER A 108 -16.27 -1.08 -5.57
C SER A 108 -14.82 -1.55 -5.47
N ILE A 109 -14.27 -1.53 -4.26
CA ILE A 109 -12.86 -1.81 -4.01
C ILE A 109 -12.55 -3.30 -4.18
N ARG A 110 -11.60 -3.63 -5.04
CA ARG A 110 -11.09 -4.99 -5.27
C ARG A 110 -9.82 -5.28 -4.46
N TYR A 111 -9.00 -4.27 -4.21
CA TYR A 111 -7.69 -4.39 -3.58
C TYR A 111 -7.62 -3.52 -2.33
N ILE A 112 -7.26 -4.12 -1.19
CA ILE A 112 -7.11 -3.41 0.07
C ILE A 112 -5.74 -3.67 0.68
N PHE A 113 -5.06 -2.60 1.07
CA PHE A 113 -3.80 -2.61 1.79
C PHE A 113 -4.11 -2.43 3.28
N VAL A 114 -3.62 -3.33 4.12
CA VAL A 114 -3.92 -3.35 5.56
C VAL A 114 -2.66 -3.23 6.39
N GLY A 115 -2.72 -2.47 7.48
CA GLY A 115 -1.58 -2.17 8.34
C GLY A 115 -1.19 -3.34 9.23
N GLU A 116 -1.86 -3.46 10.37
CA GLU A 116 -1.57 -4.40 11.44
C GLU A 116 -2.68 -5.46 11.62
N GLN A 117 -2.58 -6.27 12.66
CA GLN A 117 -3.48 -7.41 12.90
C GLN A 117 -4.96 -7.02 12.90
N GLU A 118 -5.32 -5.93 13.59
CA GLU A 118 -6.72 -5.52 13.70
C GLU A 118 -7.33 -5.15 12.34
N GLN A 119 -6.59 -4.40 11.53
CA GLN A 119 -7.05 -4.02 10.18
C GLN A 119 -7.15 -5.25 9.27
N TYR A 120 -6.20 -6.17 9.36
CA TYR A 120 -6.26 -7.43 8.63
C TYR A 120 -7.50 -8.25 9.04
N ASP A 121 -7.74 -8.43 10.33
CA ASP A 121 -8.86 -9.23 10.84
C ASP A 121 -10.21 -8.66 10.37
N ILE A 122 -10.37 -7.34 10.41
CA ILE A 122 -11.57 -6.65 9.93
C ILE A 122 -11.72 -6.84 8.42
N ALA A 123 -10.68 -6.58 7.64
CA ALA A 123 -10.73 -6.70 6.18
C ALA A 123 -11.00 -8.15 5.74
N PHE A 124 -10.43 -9.13 6.42
CA PHE A 124 -10.67 -10.54 6.14
C PHE A 124 -12.14 -10.95 6.44
N ARG A 125 -12.73 -10.45 7.53
CA ARG A 125 -14.16 -10.66 7.79
C ARG A 125 -15.04 -10.01 6.71
N VAL A 126 -14.73 -8.80 6.28
CA VAL A 126 -15.45 -8.12 5.18
C VAL A 126 -15.37 -8.93 3.89
N LEU A 127 -14.21 -9.49 3.57
CA LEU A 127 -14.04 -10.40 2.45
C LEU A 127 -14.97 -11.62 2.55
N LYS A 128 -14.99 -12.28 3.71
CA LYS A 128 -15.83 -13.48 3.95
C LYS A 128 -17.32 -13.20 3.89
N LEU A 129 -17.74 -11.96 4.09
CA LEU A 129 -19.15 -11.54 3.96
C LEU A 129 -19.59 -11.33 2.50
N GLY A 130 -18.75 -11.66 1.52
CA GLY A 130 -19.11 -11.54 0.11
C GLY A 130 -19.04 -10.11 -0.42
N SER A 131 -17.90 -9.46 -0.23
CA SER A 131 -17.61 -8.14 -0.77
C SER A 131 -16.96 -8.21 -2.17
N SER A 132 -16.69 -7.04 -2.76
CA SER A 132 -15.90 -6.90 -4.00
C SER A 132 -14.41 -7.21 -3.85
N LEU A 133 -13.92 -7.43 -2.63
CA LEU A 133 -12.50 -7.66 -2.36
C LEU A 133 -12.00 -8.95 -3.01
N GLU A 134 -10.90 -8.82 -3.74
CA GLU A 134 -10.21 -9.92 -4.42
C GLU A 134 -8.85 -10.22 -3.80
N LYS A 135 -8.19 -9.21 -3.21
CA LYS A 135 -6.87 -9.38 -2.60
C LYS A 135 -6.66 -8.41 -1.42
N LEU A 136 -6.04 -8.95 -0.37
CA LEU A 136 -5.54 -8.19 0.78
C LEU A 136 -4.02 -8.18 0.73
N ILE A 137 -3.40 -6.99 0.82
CA ILE A 137 -1.95 -6.81 0.89
C ILE A 137 -1.59 -6.31 2.30
N ILE A 138 -0.78 -7.05 3.02
CA ILE A 138 -0.50 -6.86 4.44
C ILE A 138 0.85 -6.15 4.61
N PHE A 139 0.89 -5.04 5.35
CA PHE A 139 2.12 -4.28 5.60
C PHE A 139 3.01 -4.96 6.64
N ASP A 140 2.45 -5.27 7.80
CA ASP A 140 3.21 -5.83 8.91
C ASP A 140 3.39 -7.34 8.76
N ARG A 141 4.66 -7.79 8.70
CA ARG A 141 5.05 -9.20 8.65
C ARG A 141 4.66 -10.01 9.89
N ASN A 142 4.38 -9.34 11.01
CA ASN A 142 3.97 -10.00 12.25
C ASN A 142 2.49 -10.39 12.27
N VAL A 143 1.69 -9.91 11.32
CA VAL A 143 0.28 -10.28 11.19
C VAL A 143 0.15 -11.79 11.00
N GLN A 144 -0.65 -12.40 11.86
CA GLN A 144 -0.97 -13.81 11.77
C GLN A 144 -2.18 -13.98 10.85
N ARG A 145 -1.97 -14.55 9.68
CA ARG A 145 -3.03 -14.80 8.70
C ARG A 145 -3.95 -15.92 9.19
N ASN A 146 -5.25 -15.76 8.91
CA ASN A 146 -6.21 -16.82 9.16
C ASN A 146 -5.82 -18.09 8.36
N PRO A 147 -5.90 -19.30 8.94
CA PRO A 147 -5.58 -20.55 8.23
C PRO A 147 -6.38 -20.78 6.92
N GLU A 148 -7.59 -20.21 6.83
CA GLU A 148 -8.43 -20.28 5.63
C GLU A 148 -8.10 -19.22 4.58
N ASP A 149 -7.15 -18.32 4.88
CA ASP A 149 -6.79 -17.22 3.99
C ASP A 149 -5.81 -17.68 2.92
N ASN A 150 -6.30 -17.78 1.70
CA ASN A 150 -5.53 -18.16 0.52
C ASN A 150 -5.35 -17.01 -0.49
N ILE A 151 -5.80 -15.79 -0.14
CA ILE A 151 -5.76 -14.65 -1.07
C ILE A 151 -4.89 -13.49 -0.60
N SER A 152 -4.56 -13.42 0.70
CA SER A 152 -3.72 -12.35 1.22
C SER A 152 -2.25 -12.63 0.95
N ILE A 153 -1.49 -11.54 0.78
CA ILE A 153 -0.05 -11.56 0.56
C ILE A 153 0.61 -10.46 1.38
N TYR A 154 1.79 -10.71 1.92
CA TYR A 154 2.58 -9.65 2.55
C TYR A 154 3.18 -8.72 1.50
N LEU A 155 3.24 -7.42 1.82
CA LEU A 155 3.70 -6.38 0.89
C LEU A 155 5.07 -6.68 0.29
N ASP A 156 6.01 -7.14 1.11
CA ASP A 156 7.36 -7.47 0.63
C ASP A 156 7.39 -8.61 -0.40
N ASP A 157 6.51 -9.59 -0.24
CA ASP A 157 6.39 -10.69 -1.21
C ASP A 157 5.63 -10.24 -2.46
N PHE A 158 4.61 -9.40 -2.26
CA PHE A 158 3.81 -8.82 -3.33
C PHE A 158 4.68 -8.00 -4.30
N ARG A 159 5.54 -7.10 -3.80
CA ARG A 159 6.39 -6.26 -4.65
C ARG A 159 7.55 -7.01 -5.30
N LYS A 160 8.08 -8.09 -4.68
CA LYS A 160 9.20 -8.87 -5.22
C LYS A 160 8.79 -9.92 -6.24
N GLY A 161 7.58 -10.44 -6.16
CA GLY A 161 7.07 -11.48 -7.06
C GLY A 161 6.88 -11.03 -8.52
N HIS A 162 7.12 -9.75 -8.82
CA HIS A 162 6.85 -9.13 -10.11
C HIS A 162 8.08 -8.41 -10.69
N ASP A 163 9.28 -8.96 -10.43
CA ASP A 163 10.52 -8.44 -11.00
C ASP A 163 10.53 -8.55 -12.52
N ASN A 164 10.76 -7.40 -13.20
CA ASN A 164 11.16 -7.26 -14.61
C ASN A 164 10.08 -7.44 -15.70
N ARG A 165 9.06 -6.59 -15.73
CA ARG A 165 8.29 -6.43 -16.98
C ARG A 165 8.30 -5.01 -17.57
N TYR A 166 9.07 -4.05 -16.99
CA TYR A 166 9.24 -2.70 -17.59
C TYR A 166 10.60 -2.10 -17.26
#